data_c6cf1bf403e35d8c2a691626cdab2008
#
_entry.id   c6cf1bf403e35d8c2a691626cdab2008
#
_cell.length_a   1.000
_cell.length_b   1.000
_cell.length_c   1.000
_cell.angle_alpha   90.00
_cell.angle_beta   90.00
_cell.angle_gamma   90.00
#
_symmetry.space_group_name_H-M   'P 1'
#
loop_
_entity.id
_entity.type
_entity.pdbx_description
1 polymer ?
#
loop_
_entity_poly.entity_id
_entity_poly.type
_entity_poly.pdbx_seq_one_letter_code
_entity_poly.pdbx_strand_id
1 'polypeptide(L)'
;MVHPLVAVAMLISVGLILALPRKKAIAPFLLAFFTIPVGEVVVLGSLHFTMLQLLILTVLARMAAFRGSASEKRFAGGFNSLDRVVVLWSLSSLVVFCLQFMEIQAVIKGLGDLVVSLGGYLAARFLIPDRQAVRRAVKVLAAVCIIQGVFMVGEQFTHQNVFSSFGANPPTIREGHLRSEGALGTLYAGTFAGVSIPFFLWLWTEKKSRVAAYAGLAGATAMVFATHASTSWGAYGGSLLGLAFWPLRKRMRLVRWGIVAILVGLHLFMHGPVWSLIEKIDLTGGSSNYHRYMLVDNCIRHFSDWWLIGYKNYGDWGFDMWDLCNQFVVNALTGGLVTLLIYLAIFKRSFRAIGIARKRVEGDRRHEWLFWCLGSALFANVVAHFGINYMVHLSMCLFVLLVCISAAADEAKREVKLAKDRVEEAPAEVEFESALAAEEAHLALYGRGQ
;
A
#
# COMPACT_ATOMS: atom_id res chain seq x y z
N MET A 1 24.88 -15.35 9.02
CA MET A 1 24.09 -16.33 9.83
C MET A 1 22.93 -15.56 10.44
N VAL A 2 21.76 -16.19 10.47
CA VAL A 2 20.57 -15.55 11.06
C VAL A 2 20.71 -15.42 12.57
N HIS A 3 20.41 -14.24 13.12
CA HIS A 3 20.44 -14.03 14.56
C HIS A 3 19.41 -14.94 15.26
N PRO A 4 19.76 -15.66 16.35
CA PRO A 4 18.86 -16.64 16.98
C PRO A 4 17.48 -16.08 17.38
N LEU A 5 17.42 -14.86 17.90
CA LEU A 5 16.15 -14.21 18.26
C LEU A 5 15.27 -13.94 17.03
N VAL A 6 15.86 -13.56 15.88
CA VAL A 6 15.13 -13.38 14.61
C VAL A 6 14.59 -14.73 14.13
N ALA A 7 15.39 -15.79 14.23
CA ALA A 7 14.95 -17.14 13.88
C ALA A 7 13.75 -17.59 14.73
N VAL A 8 13.82 -17.38 16.05
CA VAL A 8 12.71 -17.69 16.98
C VAL A 8 11.47 -16.86 16.65
N ALA A 9 11.62 -15.55 16.47
CA ALA A 9 10.50 -14.67 16.10
C ALA A 9 9.86 -15.10 14.78
N MET A 10 10.68 -15.51 13.81
CA MET A 10 10.23 -16.04 12.51
C MET A 10 9.44 -17.34 12.68
N LEU A 11 9.96 -18.32 13.45
CA LEU A 11 9.29 -19.59 13.70
C LEU A 11 7.94 -19.40 14.42
N ILE A 12 7.89 -18.52 15.43
CA ILE A 12 6.65 -18.16 16.11
C ILE A 12 5.66 -17.54 15.10
N SER A 13 6.12 -16.62 14.27
CA SER A 13 5.27 -15.96 13.28
C SER A 13 4.73 -16.94 12.24
N VAL A 14 5.57 -17.85 11.72
CA VAL A 14 5.15 -18.93 10.81
C VAL A 14 4.12 -19.84 11.48
N GLY A 15 4.38 -20.28 12.72
CA GLY A 15 3.43 -21.10 13.49
C GLY A 15 2.09 -20.40 13.69
N LEU A 16 2.09 -19.12 14.06
CA LEU A 16 0.87 -18.33 14.22
C LEU A 16 0.15 -18.07 12.88
N ILE A 17 0.89 -17.82 11.81
CA ILE A 17 0.30 -17.66 10.46
C ILE A 17 -0.40 -18.95 10.04
N LEU A 18 0.13 -20.13 10.34
CA LEU A 18 -0.47 -21.39 9.95
C LEU A 18 -1.63 -21.80 10.88
N ALA A 19 -1.50 -21.59 12.20
CA ALA A 19 -2.46 -22.07 13.21
C ALA A 19 -3.70 -21.15 13.36
N LEU A 20 -3.54 -19.82 13.27
CA LEU A 20 -4.63 -18.90 13.52
C LEU A 20 -5.67 -18.92 12.38
N PRO A 21 -6.96 -18.61 12.65
CA PRO A 21 -7.95 -18.39 11.60
C PRO A 21 -7.45 -17.34 10.57
N ARG A 22 -7.76 -17.55 9.29
CA ARG A 22 -7.32 -16.71 8.15
C ARG A 22 -7.33 -15.21 8.47
N LYS A 23 -8.47 -14.70 8.97
CA LYS A 23 -8.67 -13.27 9.27
C LYS A 23 -7.82 -12.75 10.44
N LYS A 24 -7.31 -13.63 11.30
CA LYS A 24 -6.42 -13.25 12.42
C LYS A 24 -4.94 -13.36 12.05
N ALA A 25 -4.59 -14.19 11.07
CA ALA A 25 -3.22 -14.41 10.63
C ALA A 25 -2.56 -13.15 10.00
N ILE A 26 -3.34 -12.14 9.62
CA ILE A 26 -2.82 -10.84 9.19
C ILE A 26 -1.97 -10.15 10.28
N ALA A 27 -2.28 -10.37 11.57
CA ALA A 27 -1.57 -9.71 12.66
C ALA A 27 -0.13 -10.21 12.80
N PRO A 28 0.15 -11.52 13.00
CA PRO A 28 1.53 -11.99 13.05
C PRO A 28 2.29 -11.76 11.73
N PHE A 29 1.61 -11.83 10.57
CA PHE A 29 2.23 -11.55 9.28
C PHE A 29 2.75 -10.11 9.19
N LEU A 30 1.89 -9.10 9.40
CA LEU A 30 2.30 -7.69 9.30
C LEU A 30 3.26 -7.28 10.42
N LEU A 31 3.03 -7.77 11.66
CA LEU A 31 3.92 -7.46 12.77
C LEU A 31 5.35 -7.93 12.46
N ALA A 32 5.52 -9.20 12.10
CA ALA A 32 6.83 -9.74 11.76
C ALA A 32 7.41 -9.03 10.52
N PHE A 33 6.58 -8.79 9.48
CA PHE A 33 7.03 -8.16 8.25
C PHE A 33 7.61 -6.76 8.45
N PHE A 34 7.07 -5.98 9.38
CA PHE A 34 7.51 -4.60 9.66
C PHE A 34 8.39 -4.45 10.90
N THR A 35 8.76 -5.54 11.58
CA THR A 35 9.70 -5.48 12.72
C THR A 35 10.97 -6.30 12.50
N ILE A 36 10.98 -7.26 11.58
CA ILE A 36 12.18 -8.02 11.20
C ILE A 36 12.96 -7.22 10.15
N PRO A 37 14.23 -6.86 10.39
CA PRO A 37 15.07 -6.18 9.41
C PRO A 37 15.30 -6.99 8.12
N VAL A 38 15.53 -6.31 6.99
CA VAL A 38 15.77 -6.96 5.68
C VAL A 38 17.14 -7.68 5.62
N GLY A 39 18.11 -7.26 6.44
CA GLY A 39 19.50 -7.76 6.38
C GLY A 39 19.66 -9.24 6.70
N GLU A 40 18.65 -9.87 7.33
CA GLU A 40 18.69 -11.28 7.68
C GLU A 40 18.30 -12.18 6.52
N VAL A 41 19.25 -13.04 6.09
CA VAL A 41 19.14 -13.92 4.92
C VAL A 41 19.41 -15.37 5.29
N VAL A 42 18.57 -16.27 4.82
CA VAL A 42 18.76 -17.72 4.87
C VAL A 42 19.34 -18.19 3.53
N VAL A 43 20.46 -18.85 3.57
CA VAL A 43 21.13 -19.42 2.38
C VAL A 43 20.77 -20.89 2.27
N LEU A 44 20.12 -21.25 1.16
CA LEU A 44 19.78 -22.64 0.81
C LEU A 44 20.45 -23.00 -0.51
N GLY A 45 21.61 -23.62 -0.43
CA GLY A 45 22.44 -23.87 -1.60
C GLY A 45 22.94 -22.56 -2.23
N SER A 46 22.58 -22.31 -3.49
CA SER A 46 22.89 -21.05 -4.20
C SER A 46 21.81 -19.97 -4.05
N LEU A 47 20.70 -20.26 -3.36
CA LEU A 47 19.58 -19.35 -3.22
C LEU A 47 19.64 -18.62 -1.88
N HIS A 48 19.45 -17.30 -1.93
CA HIS A 48 19.41 -16.44 -0.78
C HIS A 48 17.97 -15.95 -0.55
N PHE A 49 17.34 -16.39 0.55
CA PHE A 49 16.00 -15.96 0.92
C PHE A 49 16.06 -14.98 2.08
N THR A 50 15.46 -13.83 1.90
CA THR A 50 15.21 -12.92 3.04
C THR A 50 14.12 -13.50 3.95
N MET A 51 14.14 -13.19 5.24
CA MET A 51 13.10 -13.59 6.19
C MET A 51 11.71 -13.14 5.72
N LEU A 52 11.62 -11.99 5.08
CA LEU A 52 10.37 -11.45 4.55
C LEU A 52 9.81 -12.26 3.38
N GLN A 53 10.69 -12.79 2.49
CA GLN A 53 10.27 -13.71 1.43
C GLN A 53 9.72 -15.01 2.00
N LEU A 54 10.35 -15.55 3.07
CA LEU A 54 9.86 -16.76 3.73
C LEU A 54 8.48 -16.56 4.39
N LEU A 55 8.22 -15.39 4.97
CA LEU A 55 6.88 -15.04 5.48
C LEU A 55 5.84 -15.00 4.36
N ILE A 56 6.16 -14.40 3.22
CA ILE A 56 5.28 -14.37 2.05
C ILE A 56 5.02 -15.80 1.55
N LEU A 57 6.07 -16.61 1.38
CA LEU A 57 5.95 -18.01 0.93
C LEU A 57 5.09 -18.84 1.89
N THR A 58 5.20 -18.62 3.20
CA THR A 58 4.34 -19.27 4.21
C THR A 58 2.86 -18.96 3.99
N VAL A 59 2.52 -17.68 3.73
CA VAL A 59 1.14 -17.31 3.43
C VAL A 59 0.68 -17.87 2.10
N LEU A 60 1.54 -17.88 1.08
CA LEU A 60 1.21 -18.48 -0.24
C LEU A 60 0.99 -19.98 -0.14
N ALA A 61 1.81 -20.71 0.63
CA ALA A 61 1.61 -22.14 0.89
C ALA A 61 0.26 -22.39 1.59
N ARG A 62 -0.06 -21.60 2.61
CA ARG A 62 -1.36 -21.64 3.27
C ARG A 62 -2.50 -21.32 2.30
N MET A 63 -2.35 -20.34 1.42
CA MET A 63 -3.34 -19.97 0.40
C MET A 63 -3.54 -21.11 -0.62
N ALA A 64 -2.49 -21.83 -1.00
CA ALA A 64 -2.56 -22.99 -1.88
C ALA A 64 -3.29 -24.16 -1.22
N ALA A 65 -3.00 -24.43 0.06
CA ALA A 65 -3.67 -25.46 0.85
C ALA A 65 -5.11 -25.11 1.27
N PHE A 66 -5.56 -23.87 1.03
CA PHE A 66 -6.86 -23.41 1.45
C PHE A 66 -7.98 -24.06 0.64
N ARG A 67 -8.73 -24.95 1.31
CA ARG A 67 -9.97 -25.59 0.83
C ARG A 67 -11.14 -24.75 1.38
N GLY A 68 -11.53 -23.68 0.65
CA GLY A 68 -12.68 -22.85 1.04
C GLY A 68 -13.98 -23.61 0.96
N SER A 69 -14.91 -23.34 1.88
CA SER A 69 -16.30 -23.77 1.75
C SER A 69 -17.01 -22.99 0.62
N ALA A 70 -18.19 -23.41 0.20
CA ALA A 70 -18.98 -22.71 -0.83
C ALA A 70 -19.22 -21.22 -0.51
N SER A 71 -19.20 -20.85 0.78
CA SER A 71 -19.37 -19.48 1.28
C SER A 71 -18.05 -18.67 1.38
N GLU A 72 -16.89 -19.32 1.47
CA GLU A 72 -15.59 -18.64 1.61
C GLU A 72 -14.73 -18.77 0.34
N LYS A 73 -14.77 -17.76 -0.50
CA LYS A 73 -13.89 -17.70 -1.68
C LYS A 73 -12.45 -17.33 -1.27
N ARG A 74 -11.48 -17.89 -2.01
CA ARG A 74 -10.03 -17.58 -1.84
C ARG A 74 -9.76 -16.08 -1.86
N PHE A 75 -10.37 -15.35 -2.79
CA PHE A 75 -10.39 -13.89 -2.82
C PHE A 75 -11.84 -13.40 -2.68
N ALA A 76 -12.11 -12.58 -1.70
CA ALA A 76 -13.40 -11.93 -1.54
C ALA A 76 -13.70 -11.04 -2.76
N GLY A 77 -14.92 -11.14 -3.29
CA GLY A 77 -15.30 -10.43 -4.52
C GLY A 77 -14.74 -11.04 -5.82
N GLY A 78 -13.90 -12.10 -5.74
CA GLY A 78 -13.24 -12.72 -6.89
C GLY A 78 -11.99 -11.93 -7.35
N PHE A 79 -11.51 -12.26 -8.54
CA PHE A 79 -10.33 -11.62 -9.17
C PHE A 79 -10.80 -10.38 -9.93
N ASN A 80 -10.42 -9.21 -9.45
CA ASN A 80 -10.93 -7.93 -9.95
C ASN A 80 -9.95 -7.23 -10.91
N SER A 81 -10.31 -6.03 -11.40
CA SER A 81 -9.51 -5.29 -12.37
C SER A 81 -8.18 -4.76 -11.80
N LEU A 82 -8.10 -4.55 -10.49
CA LEU A 82 -6.87 -4.14 -9.82
C LEU A 82 -5.91 -5.31 -9.69
N ASP A 83 -6.44 -6.49 -9.30
CA ASP A 83 -5.66 -7.74 -9.23
C ASP A 83 -4.98 -8.03 -10.58
N ARG A 84 -5.73 -7.88 -11.70
CA ARG A 84 -5.20 -8.10 -13.05
C ARG A 84 -4.03 -7.18 -13.39
N VAL A 85 -4.14 -5.91 -13.06
CA VAL A 85 -3.09 -4.93 -13.39
C VAL A 85 -1.84 -5.17 -12.54
N VAL A 86 -1.98 -5.54 -11.26
CA VAL A 86 -0.84 -5.91 -10.41
C VAL A 86 -0.13 -7.15 -10.95
N VAL A 87 -0.88 -8.19 -11.35
CA VAL A 87 -0.29 -9.39 -11.98
C VAL A 87 0.45 -9.04 -13.26
N LEU A 88 -0.17 -8.26 -14.14
CA LEU A 88 0.46 -7.82 -15.40
C LEU A 88 1.73 -7.02 -15.15
N TRP A 89 1.72 -6.11 -14.18
CA TRP A 89 2.90 -5.34 -13.80
C TRP A 89 4.03 -6.24 -13.29
N SER A 90 3.74 -7.15 -12.36
CA SER A 90 4.76 -8.04 -11.78
C SER A 90 5.36 -8.96 -12.82
N LEU A 91 4.53 -9.53 -13.72
CA LEU A 91 5.00 -10.39 -14.81
C LEU A 91 5.80 -9.60 -15.87
N SER A 92 5.32 -8.41 -16.25
CA SER A 92 6.04 -7.53 -17.18
C SER A 92 7.40 -7.14 -16.61
N SER A 93 7.48 -6.78 -15.31
CA SER A 93 8.76 -6.49 -14.64
C SER A 93 9.72 -7.67 -14.68
N LEU A 94 9.25 -8.89 -14.40
CA LEU A 94 10.08 -10.10 -14.47
C LEU A 94 10.61 -10.33 -15.88
N VAL A 95 9.71 -10.34 -16.88
CA VAL A 95 10.08 -10.65 -18.27
C VAL A 95 11.09 -9.63 -18.80
N VAL A 96 10.81 -8.33 -18.61
CA VAL A 96 11.69 -7.28 -19.12
C VAL A 96 13.04 -7.30 -18.40
N PHE A 97 13.06 -7.52 -17.08
CA PHE A 97 14.31 -7.65 -16.33
C PHE A 97 15.16 -8.82 -16.83
N CYS A 98 14.56 -9.99 -17.08
CA CYS A 98 15.28 -11.14 -17.66
C CYS A 98 15.81 -10.85 -19.07
N LEU A 99 15.04 -10.16 -19.91
CA LEU A 99 15.48 -9.76 -21.26
C LEU A 99 16.60 -8.71 -21.23
N GLN A 100 16.59 -7.81 -20.24
CA GLN A 100 17.61 -6.76 -20.10
C GLN A 100 19.00 -7.32 -19.75
N PHE A 101 19.06 -8.36 -18.91
CA PHE A 101 20.33 -8.92 -18.45
C PHE A 101 20.74 -10.21 -19.16
N MET A 102 19.80 -11.03 -19.65
CA MET A 102 20.01 -12.30 -20.35
C MET A 102 20.93 -13.28 -19.61
N GLU A 103 20.92 -13.29 -18.29
CA GLU A 103 21.76 -14.12 -17.42
C GLU A 103 20.88 -14.94 -16.47
N ILE A 104 21.34 -16.13 -16.07
CA ILE A 104 20.63 -17.00 -15.13
C ILE A 104 20.44 -16.32 -13.76
N GLN A 105 21.42 -15.52 -13.34
CA GLN A 105 21.34 -14.76 -12.10
C GLN A 105 20.22 -13.71 -12.12
N ALA A 106 19.95 -13.11 -13.28
CA ALA A 106 18.82 -12.19 -13.46
C ALA A 106 17.48 -12.92 -13.32
N VAL A 107 17.38 -14.16 -13.81
CA VAL A 107 16.18 -15.00 -13.63
C VAL A 107 15.95 -15.30 -12.15
N ILE A 108 17.00 -15.74 -11.43
CA ILE A 108 16.92 -16.04 -9.99
C ILE A 108 16.50 -14.81 -9.20
N LYS A 109 17.14 -13.66 -9.45
CA LYS A 109 16.79 -12.39 -8.80
C LYS A 109 15.37 -11.96 -9.16
N GLY A 110 15.00 -12.01 -10.44
CA GLY A 110 13.66 -11.65 -10.91
C GLY A 110 12.55 -12.51 -10.30
N LEU A 111 12.78 -13.81 -10.09
CA LEU A 111 11.85 -14.68 -9.36
C LEU A 111 11.75 -14.30 -7.89
N GLY A 112 12.86 -13.92 -7.25
CA GLY A 112 12.85 -13.39 -5.88
C GLY A 112 12.03 -12.09 -5.76
N ASP A 113 12.20 -11.18 -6.73
CA ASP A 113 11.42 -9.94 -6.82
C ASP A 113 9.93 -10.20 -7.12
N LEU A 114 9.63 -11.25 -7.92
CA LEU A 114 8.25 -11.70 -8.17
C LEU A 114 7.59 -12.24 -6.91
N VAL A 115 8.31 -12.98 -6.05
CA VAL A 115 7.80 -13.42 -4.74
C VAL A 115 7.42 -12.21 -3.88
N VAL A 116 8.25 -11.17 -3.87
CA VAL A 116 7.96 -9.96 -3.10
C VAL A 116 6.79 -9.18 -3.71
N SER A 117 6.77 -8.94 -5.01
CA SER A 117 5.78 -8.11 -5.69
C SER A 117 4.43 -8.83 -5.82
N LEU A 118 4.35 -9.89 -6.61
CA LEU A 118 3.11 -10.64 -6.83
C LEU A 118 2.73 -11.45 -5.60
N GLY A 119 3.68 -12.20 -5.04
CA GLY A 119 3.46 -13.04 -3.87
C GLY A 119 3.01 -12.21 -2.66
N GLY A 120 3.68 -11.09 -2.39
CA GLY A 120 3.32 -10.16 -1.31
C GLY A 120 1.91 -9.58 -1.49
N TYR A 121 1.56 -9.15 -2.71
CA TYR A 121 0.21 -8.68 -3.02
C TYR A 121 -0.86 -9.77 -2.80
N LEU A 122 -0.63 -10.98 -3.32
CA LEU A 122 -1.58 -12.10 -3.18
C LEU A 122 -1.70 -12.55 -1.72
N ALA A 123 -0.62 -12.54 -0.95
CA ALA A 123 -0.62 -12.84 0.47
C ALA A 123 -1.49 -11.83 1.25
N ALA A 124 -1.29 -10.53 1.02
CA ALA A 124 -2.14 -9.50 1.61
C ALA A 124 -3.61 -9.65 1.17
N ARG A 125 -3.86 -9.92 -0.11
CA ARG A 125 -5.20 -10.10 -0.69
C ARG A 125 -5.93 -11.32 -0.11
N PHE A 126 -5.18 -12.38 0.20
CA PHE A 126 -5.71 -13.56 0.89
C PHE A 126 -6.06 -13.25 2.34
N LEU A 127 -5.22 -12.53 3.08
CA LEU A 127 -5.37 -12.26 4.52
C LEU A 127 -6.38 -11.13 4.83
N ILE A 128 -6.67 -10.24 3.87
CA ILE A 128 -7.57 -9.08 4.05
C ILE A 128 -8.81 -9.24 3.15
N PRO A 129 -9.78 -10.11 3.50
CA PRO A 129 -10.93 -10.37 2.65
C PRO A 129 -12.08 -9.37 2.82
N ASP A 130 -12.18 -8.65 3.93
CA ASP A 130 -13.32 -7.81 4.30
C ASP A 130 -12.90 -6.57 5.11
N ARG A 131 -13.84 -5.65 5.35
CA ARG A 131 -13.64 -4.41 6.11
C ARG A 131 -13.20 -4.67 7.56
N GLN A 132 -13.59 -5.80 8.16
CA GLN A 132 -13.15 -6.18 9.49
C GLN A 132 -11.66 -6.55 9.48
N ALA A 133 -11.19 -7.24 8.44
CA ALA A 133 -9.77 -7.53 8.25
C ALA A 133 -8.97 -6.25 7.93
N VAL A 134 -9.52 -5.31 7.16
CA VAL A 134 -8.95 -3.96 6.98
C VAL A 134 -8.73 -3.28 8.33
N ARG A 135 -9.75 -3.27 9.21
CA ARG A 135 -9.61 -2.69 10.55
C ARG A 135 -8.52 -3.37 11.38
N ARG A 136 -8.40 -4.70 11.29
CA ARG A 136 -7.32 -5.43 11.99
C ARG A 136 -5.96 -5.07 11.44
N ALA A 137 -5.79 -5.05 10.12
CA ALA A 137 -4.55 -4.65 9.47
C ALA A 137 -4.11 -3.25 9.94
N VAL A 138 -5.03 -2.27 9.91
CA VAL A 138 -4.73 -0.90 10.35
C VAL A 138 -4.36 -0.84 11.85
N LYS A 139 -4.99 -1.65 12.71
CA LYS A 139 -4.58 -1.74 14.12
C LYS A 139 -3.18 -2.31 14.29
N VAL A 140 -2.80 -3.28 13.47
CA VAL A 140 -1.44 -3.83 13.50
C VAL A 140 -0.43 -2.81 12.99
N LEU A 141 -0.73 -2.09 11.92
CA LEU A 141 0.13 -0.98 11.45
C LEU A 141 0.29 0.10 12.53
N ALA A 142 -0.76 0.40 13.30
CA ALA A 142 -0.67 1.32 14.44
C ALA A 142 0.26 0.77 15.54
N ALA A 143 0.18 -0.54 15.85
CA ALA A 143 1.10 -1.18 16.78
C ALA A 143 2.54 -1.16 16.27
N VAL A 144 2.77 -1.40 14.99
CA VAL A 144 4.10 -1.26 14.37
C VAL A 144 4.63 0.16 14.51
N CYS A 145 3.81 1.18 14.19
CA CYS A 145 4.24 2.57 14.28
C CYS A 145 4.60 2.99 15.70
N ILE A 146 3.84 2.57 16.72
CA ILE A 146 4.19 2.93 18.10
C ILE A 146 5.46 2.20 18.58
N ILE A 147 5.62 0.93 18.23
CA ILE A 147 6.83 0.17 18.55
C ILE A 147 8.05 0.82 17.90
N GLN A 148 8.01 1.00 16.57
CA GLN A 148 9.12 1.61 15.83
C GLN A 148 9.36 3.06 16.29
N GLY A 149 8.30 3.84 16.53
CA GLY A 149 8.41 5.22 17.00
C GLY A 149 9.12 5.34 18.33
N VAL A 150 8.82 4.46 19.30
CA VAL A 150 9.50 4.43 20.60
C VAL A 150 10.99 4.13 20.45
N PHE A 151 11.34 3.11 19.65
CA PHE A 151 12.75 2.77 19.41
C PHE A 151 13.49 3.87 18.66
N MET A 152 12.88 4.45 17.61
CA MET A 152 13.51 5.52 16.82
C MET A 152 13.67 6.81 17.63
N VAL A 153 12.75 7.13 18.53
CA VAL A 153 12.95 8.24 19.50
C VAL A 153 14.08 7.89 20.47
N GLY A 154 14.15 6.64 20.95
CA GLY A 154 15.26 6.17 21.77
C GLY A 154 16.62 6.34 21.08
N GLU A 155 16.71 6.06 19.78
CA GLU A 155 17.90 6.27 18.96
C GLU A 155 18.39 7.73 18.97
N GLN A 156 17.46 8.72 19.00
CA GLN A 156 17.83 10.15 19.07
C GLN A 156 18.60 10.50 20.37
N PHE A 157 18.34 9.77 21.45
CA PHE A 157 19.00 10.01 22.75
C PHE A 157 20.21 9.11 22.97
N THR A 158 20.15 7.86 22.53
CA THR A 158 21.22 6.86 22.79
C THR A 158 22.26 6.81 21.67
N HIS A 159 21.96 7.37 20.50
CA HIS A 159 22.76 7.25 19.27
C HIS A 159 23.00 5.78 18.84
N GLN A 160 22.16 4.85 19.30
CA GLN A 160 22.28 3.42 19.02
C GLN A 160 20.94 2.87 18.54
N ASN A 161 20.97 2.11 17.45
CA ASN A 161 19.80 1.37 16.96
C ASN A 161 19.79 -0.06 17.55
N VAL A 162 18.82 -0.37 18.38
CA VAL A 162 18.65 -1.71 18.97
C VAL A 162 18.52 -2.78 17.88
N PHE A 163 17.87 -2.44 16.73
CA PHE A 163 17.69 -3.37 15.62
C PHE A 163 18.97 -3.63 14.82
N SER A 164 20.06 -2.86 15.02
CA SER A 164 21.33 -3.16 14.34
C SER A 164 21.96 -4.46 14.79
N SER A 165 21.69 -4.90 16.03
CA SER A 165 22.06 -6.25 16.49
C SER A 165 21.32 -7.37 15.73
N PHE A 166 20.25 -7.04 15.00
CA PHE A 166 19.41 -7.96 14.24
C PHE A 166 19.47 -7.69 12.72
N GLY A 167 20.55 -7.09 12.24
CA GLY A 167 20.79 -6.85 10.81
C GLY A 167 20.20 -5.54 10.24
N ALA A 168 19.72 -4.62 11.07
CA ALA A 168 19.39 -3.28 10.63
C ALA A 168 20.63 -2.37 10.59
N ASN A 169 20.55 -1.26 9.87
CA ASN A 169 21.64 -0.29 9.82
C ASN A 169 21.77 0.49 11.16
N PRO A 170 23.00 0.90 11.55
CA PRO A 170 23.17 1.86 12.62
C PRO A 170 22.63 3.24 12.19
N PRO A 171 22.24 4.10 13.15
CA PRO A 171 21.78 5.45 12.83
C PRO A 171 22.91 6.26 12.19
N THR A 172 22.56 7.15 11.27
CA THR A 172 23.51 7.98 10.51
C THR A 172 23.35 9.45 10.86
N ILE A 173 24.43 10.21 10.81
CA ILE A 173 24.39 11.67 10.95
C ILE A 173 24.49 12.29 9.55
N ARG A 174 23.51 13.13 9.19
CA ARG A 174 23.52 13.88 7.95
C ARG A 174 23.08 15.32 8.21
N GLU A 175 23.86 16.28 7.71
CA GLU A 175 23.57 17.71 7.87
C GLU A 175 23.42 18.13 9.36
N GLY A 176 24.22 17.51 10.24
CA GLY A 176 24.19 17.77 11.69
C GLY A 176 23.03 17.13 12.46
N HIS A 177 22.14 16.42 11.79
CA HIS A 177 21.01 15.71 12.42
C HIS A 177 21.21 14.21 12.43
N LEU A 178 20.96 13.59 13.59
CA LEU A 178 20.89 12.13 13.70
C LEU A 178 19.64 11.65 12.96
N ARG A 179 19.80 10.68 12.09
CA ARG A 179 18.71 10.01 11.38
C ARG A 179 18.48 8.63 11.96
N SER A 180 17.37 8.45 12.65
CA SER A 180 16.98 7.15 13.19
C SER A 180 16.62 6.17 12.08
N GLU A 181 17.06 4.94 12.22
CA GLU A 181 16.89 3.86 11.25
C GLU A 181 15.74 2.90 11.62
N GLY A 182 15.57 2.60 12.91
CA GLY A 182 14.64 1.56 13.35
C GLY A 182 14.95 0.19 12.72
N ALA A 183 13.94 -0.64 12.55
CA ALA A 183 14.06 -1.92 11.84
C ALA A 183 13.94 -1.76 10.32
N LEU A 184 13.37 -0.66 9.84
CA LEU A 184 12.98 -0.48 8.43
C LEU A 184 14.00 0.29 7.60
N GLY A 185 14.89 1.04 8.23
CA GLY A 185 15.75 2.04 7.59
C GLY A 185 15.11 3.43 7.55
N THR A 186 15.93 4.48 7.68
CA THR A 186 15.49 5.88 7.85
C THR A 186 14.39 6.29 6.87
N LEU A 187 14.69 6.23 5.57
CA LEU A 187 13.77 6.73 4.53
C LEU A 187 12.49 5.88 4.47
N TYR A 188 12.62 4.55 4.64
CA TYR A 188 11.51 3.63 4.58
C TYR A 188 10.60 3.73 5.79
N ALA A 189 11.17 3.85 7.00
CA ALA A 189 10.44 4.01 8.25
C ALA A 189 9.57 5.28 8.25
N GLY A 190 10.18 6.43 7.92
CA GLY A 190 9.47 7.69 7.89
C GLY A 190 8.44 7.80 6.78
N THR A 191 8.72 7.23 5.59
CA THR A 191 7.76 7.20 4.48
C THR A 191 6.57 6.29 4.83
N PHE A 192 6.83 5.08 5.37
CA PHE A 192 5.79 4.18 5.86
C PHE A 192 4.88 4.86 6.90
N ALA A 193 5.48 5.55 7.85
CA ALA A 193 4.75 6.32 8.87
C ALA A 193 3.90 7.42 8.24
N GLY A 194 4.49 8.24 7.35
CA GLY A 194 3.82 9.35 6.69
C GLY A 194 2.59 8.93 5.87
N VAL A 195 2.70 7.87 5.05
CA VAL A 195 1.58 7.37 4.24
C VAL A 195 0.50 6.66 5.06
N SER A 196 0.82 6.27 6.31
CA SER A 196 -0.11 5.55 7.20
C SER A 196 -1.05 6.48 7.99
N ILE A 197 -0.77 7.78 8.09
CA ILE A 197 -1.57 8.77 8.84
C ILE A 197 -3.06 8.71 8.51
N PRO A 198 -3.51 8.66 7.23
CA PRO A 198 -4.93 8.61 6.92
C PRO A 198 -5.63 7.36 7.44
N PHE A 199 -4.94 6.23 7.53
CA PHE A 199 -5.48 5.01 8.13
C PHE A 199 -5.83 5.19 9.60
N PHE A 200 -4.96 5.87 10.37
CA PHE A 200 -5.17 6.08 11.80
C PHE A 200 -6.26 7.11 12.06
N LEU A 201 -6.39 8.15 11.21
CA LEU A 201 -7.50 9.09 11.27
C LEU A 201 -8.84 8.44 10.92
N TRP A 202 -8.87 7.48 10.01
CA TRP A 202 -10.06 6.66 9.81
C TRP A 202 -10.34 5.79 11.05
N LEU A 203 -9.31 5.12 11.60
CA LEU A 203 -9.46 4.26 12.77
C LEU A 203 -9.98 5.02 13.99
N TRP A 204 -9.67 6.31 14.12
CA TRP A 204 -10.15 7.17 15.21
C TRP A 204 -11.66 7.34 15.20
N THR A 205 -12.31 7.29 14.04
CA THR A 205 -13.78 7.37 13.95
C THR A 205 -14.47 6.12 14.54
N GLU A 206 -13.71 5.04 14.72
CA GLU A 206 -14.17 3.77 15.29
C GLU A 206 -14.01 3.78 16.81
N LYS A 207 -15.11 4.02 17.57
CA LYS A 207 -15.09 4.21 19.05
C LYS A 207 -14.22 3.16 19.78
N LYS A 208 -14.36 1.86 19.43
CA LYS A 208 -13.60 0.74 20.04
C LYS A 208 -12.12 0.65 19.62
N SER A 209 -11.63 1.56 18.80
CA SER A 209 -10.28 1.51 18.22
C SER A 209 -9.50 2.81 18.43
N ARG A 210 -10.03 3.76 19.18
CA ARG A 210 -9.43 5.08 19.38
C ARG A 210 -8.04 5.02 20.01
N VAL A 211 -7.82 4.15 20.99
CA VAL A 211 -6.50 3.98 21.64
C VAL A 211 -5.46 3.56 20.57
N ALA A 212 -5.78 2.57 19.74
CA ALA A 212 -4.89 2.16 18.66
C ALA A 212 -4.67 3.29 17.63
N ALA A 213 -5.69 4.09 17.35
CA ALA A 213 -5.57 5.25 16.47
C ALA A 213 -4.61 6.32 17.03
N TYR A 214 -4.75 6.67 18.30
CA TYR A 214 -3.83 7.61 18.97
C TYR A 214 -2.40 7.07 19.01
N ALA A 215 -2.22 5.79 19.39
CA ALA A 215 -0.92 5.16 19.39
C ALA A 215 -0.28 5.17 17.99
N GLY A 216 -1.06 4.83 16.94
CA GLY A 216 -0.59 4.89 15.57
C GLY A 216 -0.23 6.30 15.10
N LEU A 217 -1.06 7.31 15.42
CA LEU A 217 -0.75 8.71 15.08
C LEU A 217 0.49 9.21 15.80
N ALA A 218 0.59 8.97 17.11
CA ALA A 218 1.74 9.38 17.91
C ALA A 218 3.03 8.70 17.41
N GLY A 219 3.00 7.37 17.24
CA GLY A 219 4.15 6.61 16.74
C GLY A 219 4.57 7.02 15.33
N ALA A 220 3.62 7.15 14.40
CA ALA A 220 3.93 7.58 13.03
C ALA A 220 4.50 9.00 12.98
N THR A 221 3.94 9.93 13.74
CA THR A 221 4.47 11.29 13.82
C THR A 221 5.88 11.29 14.41
N ALA A 222 6.11 10.56 15.50
CA ALA A 222 7.43 10.40 16.11
C ALA A 222 8.46 9.82 15.11
N MET A 223 8.08 8.79 14.34
CA MET A 223 8.94 8.22 13.29
C MET A 223 9.32 9.25 12.24
N VAL A 224 8.34 10.03 11.71
CA VAL A 224 8.60 11.06 10.69
C VAL A 224 9.61 12.07 11.20
N PHE A 225 9.42 12.56 12.43
CA PHE A 225 10.36 13.54 13.05
C PHE A 225 11.75 12.92 13.28
N ALA A 226 11.83 11.70 13.81
CA ALA A 226 13.11 11.04 14.10
C ALA A 226 13.95 10.73 12.86
N THR A 227 13.35 10.66 11.67
CA THR A 227 14.09 10.37 10.42
C THR A 227 14.83 11.58 9.86
N HIS A 228 14.44 12.82 10.14
CA HIS A 228 14.99 14.04 9.53
C HIS A 228 15.15 13.94 8.00
N ALA A 229 14.20 13.29 7.30
CA ALA A 229 14.29 13.00 5.87
C ALA A 229 13.18 13.71 5.08
N SER A 230 13.53 14.46 4.04
CA SER A 230 12.60 15.22 3.19
C SER A 230 11.49 14.34 2.60
N THR A 231 11.79 13.09 2.21
CA THR A 231 10.79 12.15 1.68
C THR A 231 9.73 11.78 2.71
N SER A 232 10.15 11.59 3.97
CA SER A 232 9.24 11.29 5.10
C SER A 232 8.28 12.46 5.32
N TRP A 233 8.78 13.69 5.33
CA TRP A 233 7.99 14.91 5.42
C TRP A 233 7.08 15.11 4.23
N GLY A 234 7.56 14.79 3.02
CA GLY A 234 6.76 14.82 1.80
C GLY A 234 5.58 13.84 1.84
N ALA A 235 5.79 12.62 2.30
CA ALA A 235 4.75 11.61 2.48
C ALA A 235 3.73 12.03 3.56
N TYR A 236 4.20 12.56 4.69
CA TYR A 236 3.36 13.08 5.78
C TYR A 236 2.52 14.27 5.30
N GLY A 237 3.17 15.27 4.67
CA GLY A 237 2.50 16.44 4.09
C GLY A 237 1.50 16.05 2.99
N GLY A 238 1.84 15.09 2.13
CA GLY A 238 0.94 14.53 1.13
C GLY A 238 -0.31 13.88 1.75
N SER A 239 -0.15 13.16 2.87
CA SER A 239 -1.27 12.61 3.64
C SER A 239 -2.19 13.72 4.18
N LEU A 240 -1.61 14.74 4.81
CA LEU A 240 -2.38 15.87 5.36
C LEU A 240 -3.07 16.68 4.26
N LEU A 241 -2.39 16.94 3.16
CA LEU A 241 -2.95 17.63 2.00
C LEU A 241 -4.13 16.85 1.42
N GLY A 242 -3.96 15.53 1.20
CA GLY A 242 -5.05 14.67 0.73
C GLY A 242 -6.27 14.72 1.65
N LEU A 243 -6.07 14.70 2.96
CA LEU A 243 -7.14 14.82 3.96
C LEU A 243 -7.79 16.22 3.95
N ALA A 244 -7.00 17.28 3.79
CA ALA A 244 -7.49 18.67 3.76
C ALA A 244 -8.46 18.93 2.60
N PHE A 245 -8.36 18.19 1.50
CA PHE A 245 -9.30 18.27 0.37
C PHE A 245 -10.66 17.60 0.63
N TRP A 246 -10.94 17.08 1.83
CA TRP A 246 -12.23 16.49 2.20
C TRP A 246 -13.47 17.37 1.88
N PRO A 247 -13.46 18.69 2.12
CA PRO A 247 -14.59 19.54 1.75
C PRO A 247 -14.90 19.53 0.25
N LEU A 248 -13.88 19.36 -0.59
CA LEU A 248 -13.98 19.35 -2.05
C LEU A 248 -14.29 17.96 -2.64
N ARG A 249 -14.55 16.93 -1.80
CA ARG A 249 -14.77 15.54 -2.22
C ARG A 249 -15.82 15.34 -3.31
N LYS A 250 -16.84 16.17 -3.35
CA LYS A 250 -17.88 16.13 -4.40
C LYS A 250 -17.42 16.76 -5.72
N ARG A 251 -16.42 17.65 -5.68
CA ARG A 251 -15.90 18.42 -6.83
C ARG A 251 -14.51 17.95 -7.31
N MET A 252 -14.12 16.71 -6.98
CA MET A 252 -12.77 16.18 -7.29
C MET A 252 -12.44 16.17 -8.80
N ARG A 253 -13.45 16.20 -9.68
CA ARG A 253 -13.21 16.35 -11.12
C ARG A 253 -12.63 17.72 -11.43
N LEU A 254 -13.19 18.77 -10.84
CA LEU A 254 -12.72 20.15 -11.01
C LEU A 254 -11.31 20.31 -10.39
N VAL A 255 -11.06 19.77 -9.19
CA VAL A 255 -9.76 19.81 -8.54
C VAL A 255 -8.67 19.17 -9.43
N ARG A 256 -8.93 17.98 -9.99
CA ARG A 256 -7.98 17.32 -10.89
C ARG A 256 -7.67 18.13 -12.14
N TRP A 257 -8.68 18.68 -12.80
CA TRP A 257 -8.46 19.52 -13.97
C TRP A 257 -7.78 20.84 -13.61
N GLY A 258 -8.07 21.41 -12.44
CA GLY A 258 -7.36 22.57 -11.92
C GLY A 258 -5.87 22.30 -11.70
N ILE A 259 -5.52 21.16 -11.11
CA ILE A 259 -4.10 20.75 -10.95
C ILE A 259 -3.43 20.60 -12.33
N VAL A 260 -4.07 19.93 -13.29
CA VAL A 260 -3.53 19.79 -14.64
C VAL A 260 -3.34 21.16 -15.30
N ALA A 261 -4.33 22.04 -15.21
CA ALA A 261 -4.24 23.39 -15.77
C ALA A 261 -3.10 24.22 -15.14
N ILE A 262 -2.93 24.11 -13.81
CA ILE A 262 -1.82 24.77 -13.10
C ILE A 262 -0.47 24.22 -13.57
N LEU A 263 -0.30 22.89 -13.66
CA LEU A 263 0.96 22.29 -14.10
C LEU A 263 1.30 22.66 -15.55
N VAL A 264 0.30 22.65 -16.44
CA VAL A 264 0.48 23.10 -17.85
C VAL A 264 0.81 24.57 -17.89
N GLY A 265 0.09 25.41 -17.15
CA GLY A 265 0.37 26.84 -17.06
C GLY A 265 1.81 27.10 -16.56
N LEU A 266 2.22 26.47 -15.48
CA LEU A 266 3.58 26.59 -14.96
C LEU A 266 4.61 26.14 -15.99
N HIS A 267 4.37 25.04 -16.72
CA HIS A 267 5.30 24.57 -17.74
C HIS A 267 5.45 25.57 -18.91
N LEU A 268 4.38 26.28 -19.26
CA LEU A 268 4.40 27.27 -20.34
C LEU A 268 5.03 28.62 -19.93
N PHE A 269 4.88 29.02 -18.65
CA PHE A 269 5.36 30.30 -18.15
C PHE A 269 6.73 30.24 -17.48
N MET A 270 7.20 29.06 -17.08
CA MET A 270 8.53 28.91 -16.47
C MET A 270 9.65 28.89 -17.54
N HIS A 271 10.82 29.39 -17.19
CA HIS A 271 12.03 29.30 -18.03
C HIS A 271 12.64 27.90 -18.06
N GLY A 272 12.10 26.95 -17.30
CA GLY A 272 12.51 25.55 -17.24
C GLY A 272 11.32 24.61 -17.18
N PRO A 273 11.54 23.30 -17.33
CA PRO A 273 10.45 22.33 -17.31
C PRO A 273 9.78 22.30 -15.93
N VAL A 274 8.47 22.01 -15.88
CA VAL A 274 7.69 22.02 -14.62
C VAL A 274 8.26 21.05 -13.56
N TRP A 275 8.91 19.97 -13.96
CA TRP A 275 9.59 19.06 -13.03
C TRP A 275 10.82 19.65 -12.35
N SER A 276 11.36 20.80 -12.82
CA SER A 276 12.40 21.54 -12.09
C SER A 276 11.90 22.10 -10.75
N LEU A 277 10.58 22.16 -10.53
CA LEU A 277 10.02 22.49 -9.22
C LEU A 277 10.44 21.50 -8.12
N ILE A 278 10.79 20.28 -8.47
CA ILE A 278 11.30 19.27 -7.51
C ILE A 278 12.56 19.78 -6.81
N GLU A 279 13.46 20.47 -7.55
CA GLU A 279 14.66 21.05 -7.00
C GLU A 279 14.36 22.16 -5.97
N LYS A 280 13.29 22.94 -6.22
CA LYS A 280 12.94 24.11 -5.38
C LYS A 280 12.19 23.75 -4.10
N ILE A 281 11.67 22.51 -3.99
CA ILE A 281 10.94 22.03 -2.80
C ILE A 281 11.97 21.46 -1.81
N ASP A 282 12.68 22.33 -1.10
CA ASP A 282 13.59 21.90 -0.04
C ASP A 282 12.87 21.93 1.32
N LEU A 283 12.63 20.74 1.90
CA LEU A 283 11.97 20.58 3.20
C LEU A 283 12.96 20.41 4.36
N THR A 284 14.26 20.18 4.08
CA THR A 284 15.25 19.84 5.11
C THR A 284 16.61 20.50 4.91
N GLY A 285 16.77 21.39 3.93
CA GLY A 285 18.01 22.15 3.71
C GLY A 285 19.11 21.37 2.98
N GLY A 286 18.81 20.21 2.34
CA GLY A 286 19.80 19.35 1.71
C GLY A 286 19.77 19.29 0.18
N SER A 287 20.91 19.02 -0.45
CA SER A 287 21.08 18.98 -1.91
C SER A 287 20.39 17.82 -2.65
N SER A 288 19.71 16.90 -1.95
CA SER A 288 19.10 15.71 -2.55
C SER A 288 17.93 16.01 -3.52
N ASN A 289 17.38 17.23 -3.51
CA ASN A 289 16.30 17.60 -4.41
C ASN A 289 16.78 17.88 -5.83
N TYR A 290 18.00 18.42 -5.99
CA TYR A 290 18.66 18.55 -7.29
C TYR A 290 18.86 17.17 -7.94
N HIS A 291 19.33 16.19 -7.18
CA HIS A 291 19.48 14.82 -7.66
C HIS A 291 18.13 14.21 -8.13
N ARG A 292 17.02 14.41 -7.39
CA ARG A 292 15.68 13.95 -7.81
C ARG A 292 15.21 14.62 -9.10
N TYR A 293 15.49 15.92 -9.25
CA TYR A 293 15.22 16.62 -10.50
C TYR A 293 16.03 16.01 -11.65
N MET A 294 17.35 15.83 -11.46
CA MET A 294 18.23 15.25 -12.49
C MET A 294 17.82 13.83 -12.91
N LEU A 295 17.37 12.99 -11.98
CA LEU A 295 16.84 11.65 -12.30
C LEU A 295 15.66 11.72 -13.25
N VAL A 296 14.70 12.61 -13.00
CA VAL A 296 13.52 12.77 -13.86
C VAL A 296 13.94 13.37 -15.21
N ASP A 297 14.77 14.40 -15.21
CA ASP A 297 15.21 15.09 -16.43
C ASP A 297 16.02 14.17 -17.34
N ASN A 298 16.98 13.43 -16.79
CA ASN A 298 17.76 12.44 -17.55
C ASN A 298 16.89 11.28 -18.06
N CYS A 299 15.95 10.79 -17.26
CA CYS A 299 15.02 9.76 -17.70
C CYS A 299 14.19 10.23 -18.92
N ILE A 300 13.80 11.51 -18.97
CA ILE A 300 13.08 12.09 -20.10
C ILE A 300 14.01 12.30 -21.30
N ARG A 301 15.21 12.85 -21.10
CA ARG A 301 16.19 13.13 -22.18
C ARG A 301 16.67 11.85 -22.86
N HIS A 302 16.89 10.80 -22.09
CA HIS A 302 17.36 9.49 -22.56
C HIS A 302 16.21 8.52 -22.84
N PHE A 303 15.03 9.03 -23.24
CA PHE A 303 13.85 8.21 -23.49
C PHE A 303 14.10 7.09 -24.50
N SER A 304 14.88 7.35 -25.56
CA SER A 304 15.26 6.38 -26.60
C SER A 304 16.00 5.15 -26.05
N ASP A 305 16.72 5.29 -24.94
CA ASP A 305 17.60 4.23 -24.42
C ASP A 305 16.79 3.20 -23.63
N TRP A 306 15.70 3.60 -22.96
CA TRP A 306 14.98 2.74 -22.02
C TRP A 306 13.54 2.39 -22.41
N TRP A 307 12.93 3.04 -23.37
CA TRP A 307 11.48 2.92 -23.64
C TRP A 307 11.03 1.48 -23.95
N LEU A 308 11.85 0.63 -24.56
CA LEU A 308 11.49 -0.73 -24.96
C LEU A 308 11.67 -1.75 -23.82
N ILE A 309 12.89 -1.93 -23.37
CA ILE A 309 13.29 -2.97 -22.38
C ILE A 309 13.99 -2.42 -21.15
N GLY A 310 13.87 -1.12 -20.89
CA GLY A 310 14.63 -0.47 -19.82
C GLY A 310 16.09 -0.24 -20.19
N TYR A 311 16.90 0.23 -19.22
CA TYR A 311 18.32 0.53 -19.46
C TYR A 311 19.14 0.31 -18.18
N LYS A 312 20.20 -0.51 -18.27
CA LYS A 312 21.01 -0.90 -17.11
C LYS A 312 22.18 0.05 -16.80
N ASN A 313 22.67 0.80 -17.81
CA ASN A 313 23.87 1.64 -17.66
C ASN A 313 23.49 3.12 -17.37
N TYR A 314 22.39 3.36 -16.67
CA TYR A 314 21.92 4.71 -16.34
C TYR A 314 22.88 5.50 -15.45
N GLY A 315 23.85 4.85 -14.79
CA GLY A 315 24.95 5.50 -14.08
C GLY A 315 25.78 6.40 -14.98
N ASP A 316 25.85 6.11 -16.30
CA ASP A 316 26.61 6.88 -17.29
C ASP A 316 25.94 8.25 -17.63
N TRP A 317 24.70 8.48 -17.21
CA TRP A 317 23.96 9.70 -17.51
C TRP A 317 24.40 10.92 -16.67
N GLY A 318 25.24 10.72 -15.64
CA GLY A 318 25.75 11.79 -14.82
C GLY A 318 26.13 11.37 -13.40
N PHE A 319 26.56 12.34 -12.62
CA PHE A 319 26.98 12.12 -11.24
C PHE A 319 25.81 11.55 -10.40
N ASP A 320 26.10 10.47 -9.68
CA ASP A 320 25.21 9.82 -8.71
C ASP A 320 23.92 9.20 -9.32
N MET A 321 23.86 9.04 -10.67
CA MET A 321 22.67 8.52 -11.35
C MET A 321 22.39 7.05 -11.03
N TRP A 322 23.31 6.32 -10.40
CA TRP A 322 23.11 4.98 -9.89
C TRP A 322 22.11 4.91 -8.70
N ASP A 323 21.93 6.00 -7.94
CA ASP A 323 20.96 6.08 -6.84
C ASP A 323 19.56 6.44 -7.36
N LEU A 324 18.74 5.45 -7.64
CA LEU A 324 17.39 5.61 -8.15
C LEU A 324 16.39 5.93 -7.02
N CYS A 325 16.40 7.15 -6.51
CA CYS A 325 15.47 7.61 -5.48
C CYS A 325 14.09 8.05 -6.02
N ASN A 326 13.61 7.43 -7.10
CA ASN A 326 12.30 7.68 -7.70
C ASN A 326 11.68 6.39 -8.24
N GLN A 327 10.56 5.93 -7.66
CA GLN A 327 9.96 4.65 -8.04
C GLN A 327 9.41 4.63 -9.48
N PHE A 328 8.99 5.75 -10.03
CA PHE A 328 8.54 5.80 -11.43
C PHE A 328 9.72 5.61 -12.37
N VAL A 329 10.86 6.27 -12.08
CA VAL A 329 12.11 6.09 -12.83
C VAL A 329 12.62 4.65 -12.70
N VAL A 330 12.56 4.05 -11.51
CA VAL A 330 12.88 2.62 -11.32
C VAL A 330 12.07 1.75 -12.28
N ASN A 331 10.74 1.91 -12.32
CA ASN A 331 9.89 1.12 -13.23
C ASN A 331 10.19 1.38 -14.72
N ALA A 332 10.59 2.61 -15.08
CA ALA A 332 11.01 2.95 -16.43
C ALA A 332 12.29 2.22 -16.82
N LEU A 333 13.32 2.31 -15.97
CA LEU A 333 14.66 1.78 -16.27
C LEU A 333 14.75 0.25 -16.15
N THR A 334 13.99 -0.36 -15.25
CA THR A 334 14.01 -1.83 -15.08
C THR A 334 12.93 -2.56 -15.87
N GLY A 335 11.95 -1.85 -16.41
CA GLY A 335 10.79 -2.47 -17.03
C GLY A 335 10.35 -1.85 -18.37
N GLY A 336 10.99 -0.77 -18.81
CA GLY A 336 10.59 -0.05 -20.02
C GLY A 336 9.25 0.68 -19.89
N LEU A 337 8.83 1.31 -20.97
CA LEU A 337 7.60 2.12 -21.02
C LEU A 337 6.34 1.30 -20.74
N VAL A 338 6.26 0.06 -21.24
CA VAL A 338 5.07 -0.80 -21.05
C VAL A 338 4.87 -1.09 -19.57
N THR A 339 5.92 -1.50 -18.86
CA THR A 339 5.85 -1.78 -17.42
C THR A 339 5.52 -0.53 -16.62
N LEU A 340 6.11 0.61 -16.96
CA LEU A 340 5.78 1.90 -16.35
C LEU A 340 4.30 2.25 -16.53
N LEU A 341 3.75 2.12 -17.75
CA LEU A 341 2.34 2.41 -18.03
C LEU A 341 1.40 1.46 -17.26
N ILE A 342 1.74 0.18 -17.15
CA ILE A 342 0.98 -0.78 -16.33
C ILE A 342 1.06 -0.38 -14.85
N TYR A 343 2.24 0.03 -14.36
CA TYR A 343 2.39 0.52 -12.99
C TYR A 343 1.53 1.75 -12.70
N LEU A 344 1.52 2.73 -13.59
CA LEU A 344 0.64 3.90 -13.49
C LEU A 344 -0.85 3.52 -13.53
N ALA A 345 -1.20 2.46 -14.28
CA ALA A 345 -2.56 1.95 -14.32
C ALA A 345 -3.02 1.37 -12.96
N ILE A 346 -2.12 0.89 -12.09
CA ILE A 346 -2.44 0.47 -10.72
C ILE A 346 -3.07 1.65 -9.96
N PHE A 347 -2.41 2.81 -9.96
CA PHE A 347 -2.92 4.02 -9.30
C PHE A 347 -4.22 4.50 -9.92
N LYS A 348 -4.30 4.56 -11.26
CA LYS A 348 -5.52 4.95 -11.98
C LYS A 348 -6.72 4.07 -11.62
N ARG A 349 -6.51 2.74 -11.57
CA ARG A 349 -7.56 1.77 -11.19
C ARG A 349 -7.95 1.91 -9.71
N SER A 350 -6.99 2.12 -8.83
CA SER A 350 -7.22 2.30 -7.39
C SER A 350 -8.02 3.58 -7.10
N PHE A 351 -7.64 4.73 -7.67
CA PHE A 351 -8.40 5.97 -7.54
C PHE A 351 -9.81 5.85 -8.14
N ARG A 352 -9.95 5.13 -9.27
CA ARG A 352 -11.27 4.86 -9.87
C ARG A 352 -12.12 3.99 -8.94
N ALA A 353 -11.57 2.93 -8.35
CA ALA A 353 -12.27 2.06 -7.42
C ALA A 353 -12.76 2.83 -6.19
N ILE A 354 -11.90 3.65 -5.58
CA ILE A 354 -12.26 4.56 -4.47
C ILE A 354 -13.39 5.50 -4.89
N GLY A 355 -13.29 6.14 -6.05
CA GLY A 355 -14.29 7.10 -6.51
C GLY A 355 -15.67 6.46 -6.75
N ILE A 356 -15.71 5.25 -7.32
CA ILE A 356 -16.94 4.50 -7.53
C ILE A 356 -17.53 4.04 -6.19
N ALA A 357 -16.70 3.47 -5.31
CA ALA A 357 -17.14 2.97 -4.01
C ALA A 357 -17.67 4.11 -3.13
N ARG A 358 -17.00 5.27 -3.09
CA ARG A 358 -17.47 6.45 -2.36
C ARG A 358 -18.84 6.93 -2.84
N LYS A 359 -19.09 6.93 -4.16
CA LYS A 359 -20.41 7.29 -4.69
C LYS A 359 -21.51 6.31 -4.29
N ARG A 360 -21.18 5.02 -4.14
CA ARG A 360 -22.15 4.00 -3.70
C ARG A 360 -22.60 4.17 -2.25
N VAL A 361 -21.72 4.71 -1.42
CA VAL A 361 -21.99 4.97 0.01
C VAL A 361 -22.28 6.46 0.27
N GLU A 362 -22.66 7.23 -0.76
CA GLU A 362 -22.98 8.65 -0.63
C GLU A 362 -24.15 8.83 0.34
N GLY A 363 -23.98 9.73 1.32
CA GLY A 363 -24.92 9.92 2.43
C GLY A 363 -24.48 9.24 3.73
N ASP A 364 -23.70 8.16 3.69
CA ASP A 364 -23.08 7.59 4.88
C ASP A 364 -21.69 8.22 5.11
N ARG A 365 -21.65 9.27 5.90
CA ARG A 365 -20.44 10.05 6.18
C ARG A 365 -19.28 9.19 6.71
N ARG A 366 -19.57 8.10 7.44
CA ARG A 366 -18.54 7.23 8.02
C ARG A 366 -17.87 6.38 6.95
N HIS A 367 -18.63 5.82 6.03
CA HIS A 367 -18.10 5.03 4.92
C HIS A 367 -17.47 5.92 3.84
N GLU A 368 -18.05 7.11 3.57
CA GLU A 368 -17.38 8.09 2.71
C GLU A 368 -16.00 8.48 3.24
N TRP A 369 -15.87 8.65 4.58
CA TRP A 369 -14.61 8.99 5.22
C TRP A 369 -13.56 7.89 5.08
N LEU A 370 -13.94 6.60 5.20
CA LEU A 370 -13.04 5.48 4.92
C LEU A 370 -12.43 5.59 3.53
N PHE A 371 -13.27 5.73 2.49
CA PHE A 371 -12.78 5.83 1.11
C PHE A 371 -11.95 7.08 0.87
N TRP A 372 -12.22 8.15 1.57
CA TRP A 372 -11.42 9.36 1.52
C TRP A 372 -10.03 9.14 2.13
N CYS A 373 -9.95 8.54 3.29
CA CYS A 373 -8.68 8.21 3.94
C CYS A 373 -7.84 7.24 3.08
N LEU A 374 -8.46 6.22 2.48
CA LEU A 374 -7.79 5.34 1.52
C LEU A 374 -7.25 6.10 0.31
N GLY A 375 -8.02 7.06 -0.21
CA GLY A 375 -7.60 7.94 -1.30
C GLY A 375 -6.45 8.88 -0.92
N SER A 376 -6.48 9.43 0.28
CA SER A 376 -5.42 10.29 0.81
C SER A 376 -4.13 9.51 1.05
N ALA A 377 -4.21 8.27 1.58
CA ALA A 377 -3.05 7.39 1.70
C ALA A 377 -2.46 7.02 0.33
N LEU A 378 -3.32 6.77 -0.66
CA LEU A 378 -2.87 6.49 -2.04
C LEU A 378 -2.20 7.72 -2.67
N PHE A 379 -2.72 8.91 -2.45
CA PHE A 379 -2.12 10.17 -2.91
C PHE A 379 -0.76 10.41 -2.24
N ALA A 380 -0.65 10.19 -0.93
CA ALA A 380 0.62 10.28 -0.21
C ALA A 380 1.67 9.29 -0.76
N ASN A 381 1.26 8.07 -1.13
CA ASN A 381 2.14 7.13 -1.82
C ASN A 381 2.62 7.67 -3.17
N VAL A 382 1.74 8.28 -3.99
CA VAL A 382 2.15 8.92 -5.25
C VAL A 382 3.19 10.02 -5.01
N VAL A 383 3.00 10.86 -3.99
CA VAL A 383 3.97 11.90 -3.62
C VAL A 383 5.30 11.26 -3.20
N ALA A 384 5.28 10.23 -2.36
CA ALA A 384 6.47 9.53 -1.89
C ALA A 384 7.27 8.88 -3.04
N HIS A 385 6.61 8.40 -4.09
CA HIS A 385 7.27 7.78 -5.25
C HIS A 385 8.24 8.71 -5.99
N PHE A 386 8.06 10.01 -5.89
CA PHE A 386 9.00 10.99 -6.46
C PHE A 386 10.28 11.17 -5.61
N GLY A 387 10.31 10.65 -4.38
CA GLY A 387 11.41 10.86 -3.45
C GLY A 387 12.12 9.61 -2.96
N ILE A 388 11.62 8.40 -3.29
CA ILE A 388 12.21 7.13 -2.84
C ILE A 388 11.80 5.98 -3.76
N ASN A 389 12.68 4.98 -3.88
CA ASN A 389 12.33 3.69 -4.47
C ASN A 389 11.57 2.83 -3.45
N TYR A 390 10.62 2.03 -3.93
CA TYR A 390 9.80 1.17 -3.08
C TYR A 390 10.45 -0.22 -2.96
N MET A 391 11.32 -0.38 -1.97
CA MET A 391 11.84 -1.70 -1.60
C MET A 391 10.79 -2.49 -0.81
N VAL A 392 11.16 -3.66 -0.33
CA VAL A 392 10.27 -4.70 0.22
C VAL A 392 9.21 -4.18 1.19
N HIS A 393 9.59 -3.39 2.20
CA HIS A 393 8.65 -2.88 3.23
C HIS A 393 7.63 -1.89 2.66
N LEU A 394 8.08 -0.90 1.87
CA LEU A 394 7.16 0.08 1.28
C LEU A 394 6.28 -0.54 0.21
N SER A 395 6.79 -1.50 -0.56
CA SER A 395 5.97 -2.28 -1.49
C SER A 395 4.86 -3.02 -0.77
N MET A 396 5.16 -3.67 0.37
CA MET A 396 4.14 -4.33 1.18
C MET A 396 3.12 -3.33 1.75
N CYS A 397 3.56 -2.16 2.21
CA CYS A 397 2.67 -1.10 2.69
C CYS A 397 1.70 -0.67 1.58
N LEU A 398 2.20 -0.45 0.36
CA LEU A 398 1.38 -0.16 -0.82
C LEU A 398 0.41 -1.32 -1.13
N PHE A 399 0.86 -2.57 -1.10
CA PHE A 399 0.00 -3.73 -1.36
C PHE A 399 -1.11 -3.86 -0.32
N VAL A 400 -0.82 -3.65 0.96
CA VAL A 400 -1.84 -3.60 2.01
C VAL A 400 -2.87 -2.51 1.72
N LEU A 401 -2.45 -1.31 1.30
CA LEU A 401 -3.34 -0.22 0.90
C LEU A 401 -4.22 -0.62 -0.29
N LEU A 402 -3.63 -1.16 -1.37
CA LEU A 402 -4.36 -1.59 -2.57
C LEU A 402 -5.40 -2.66 -2.25
N VAL A 403 -5.04 -3.60 -1.37
CA VAL A 403 -5.95 -4.65 -0.90
C VAL A 403 -7.05 -4.10 -0.01
N CYS A 404 -6.75 -3.14 0.88
CA CYS A 404 -7.75 -2.45 1.69
C CYS A 404 -8.77 -1.72 0.79
N ILE A 405 -8.32 -1.06 -0.27
CA ILE A 405 -9.18 -0.42 -1.28
C ILE A 405 -10.08 -1.47 -1.95
N SER A 406 -9.50 -2.58 -2.37
CA SER A 406 -10.22 -3.66 -3.04
C SER A 406 -11.29 -4.28 -2.12
N ALA A 407 -10.91 -4.66 -0.89
CA ALA A 407 -11.82 -5.28 0.08
C ALA A 407 -12.99 -4.35 0.47
N ALA A 408 -12.69 -3.08 0.75
CA ALA A 408 -13.72 -2.09 1.10
C ALA A 408 -14.67 -1.81 -0.09
N ALA A 409 -14.14 -1.71 -1.32
CA ALA A 409 -14.95 -1.46 -2.51
C ALA A 409 -15.84 -2.64 -2.89
N ASP A 410 -15.35 -3.88 -2.73
CA ASP A 410 -16.10 -5.11 -2.97
C ASP A 410 -17.24 -5.28 -1.93
N GLU A 411 -17.01 -4.89 -0.67
CA GLU A 411 -18.02 -4.91 0.38
C GLU A 411 -19.12 -3.88 0.11
N ALA A 412 -18.75 -2.64 -0.22
CA ALA A 412 -19.72 -1.60 -0.60
C ALA A 412 -20.56 -1.99 -1.82
N LYS A 413 -19.96 -2.72 -2.79
CA LYS A 413 -20.71 -3.26 -3.94
C LYS A 413 -21.74 -4.31 -3.51
N ARG A 414 -21.37 -5.20 -2.58
CA ARG A 414 -22.27 -6.26 -2.06
C ARG A 414 -23.43 -5.67 -1.26
N GLU A 415 -23.15 -4.68 -0.39
CA GLU A 415 -24.17 -4.00 0.42
C GLU A 415 -25.24 -3.36 -0.47
N VAL A 416 -24.83 -2.64 -1.53
CA VAL A 416 -25.77 -2.01 -2.47
C VAL A 416 -26.59 -3.06 -3.23
N LYS A 417 -25.96 -4.19 -3.62
CA LYS A 417 -26.69 -5.27 -4.29
C LYS A 417 -27.75 -5.86 -3.37
N LEU A 418 -27.39 -6.21 -2.14
CA LEU A 418 -28.33 -6.77 -1.15
C LEU A 418 -29.48 -5.81 -0.82
N ALA A 419 -29.19 -4.49 -0.76
CA ALA A 419 -30.24 -3.50 -0.56
C ALA A 419 -31.23 -3.43 -1.73
N LYS A 420 -30.75 -3.58 -2.98
CA LYS A 420 -31.61 -3.63 -4.17
C LYS A 420 -32.46 -4.90 -4.20
N ASP A 421 -31.83 -6.06 -3.95
CA ASP A 421 -32.51 -7.35 -3.95
C ASP A 421 -33.67 -7.34 -2.91
N ARG A 422 -33.45 -6.78 -1.71
CA ARG A 422 -34.51 -6.61 -0.68
C ARG A 422 -35.64 -5.68 -1.12
N VAL A 423 -35.36 -4.62 -1.85
CA VAL A 423 -36.40 -3.69 -2.37
C VAL A 423 -37.22 -4.36 -3.48
N GLU A 424 -36.59 -5.23 -4.28
CA GLU A 424 -37.27 -5.99 -5.33
C GLU A 424 -38.14 -7.12 -4.76
N GLU A 425 -37.75 -7.75 -3.64
CA GLU A 425 -38.46 -8.80 -2.96
C GLU A 425 -39.67 -8.28 -2.11
N ALA A 426 -39.55 -7.06 -1.55
CA ALA A 426 -40.57 -6.47 -0.69
C ALA A 426 -41.98 -6.30 -1.34
N PRO A 427 -42.12 -5.92 -2.63
CA PRO A 427 -43.41 -5.85 -3.29
C PRO A 427 -44.09 -7.23 -3.45
N ALA A 428 -43.31 -8.28 -3.71
CA ALA A 428 -43.81 -9.64 -3.88
C ALA A 428 -44.33 -10.25 -2.58
N GLU A 429 -43.68 -9.97 -1.43
CA GLU A 429 -44.16 -10.38 -0.11
C GLU A 429 -45.46 -9.66 0.27
N VAL A 430 -45.58 -8.35 0.01
CA VAL A 430 -46.80 -7.58 0.29
C VAL A 430 -47.98 -8.03 -0.60
N GLU A 431 -47.75 -8.32 -1.88
CA GLU A 431 -48.77 -8.89 -2.77
C GLU A 431 -49.17 -10.30 -2.34
N PHE A 432 -48.20 -11.14 -1.92
CA PHE A 432 -48.49 -12.49 -1.45
C PHE A 432 -49.29 -12.49 -0.13
N GLU A 433 -48.90 -11.67 0.87
CA GLU A 433 -49.65 -11.51 2.11
C GLU A 433 -51.06 -10.95 1.87
N SER A 434 -51.21 -9.98 0.95
CA SER A 434 -52.50 -9.40 0.61
C SER A 434 -53.41 -10.42 -0.12
N ALA A 435 -52.84 -11.28 -0.97
CA ALA A 435 -53.56 -12.36 -1.64
C ALA A 435 -54.01 -13.46 -0.65
N LEU A 436 -53.13 -13.86 0.28
CA LEU A 436 -53.42 -14.78 1.37
C LEU A 436 -54.53 -14.25 2.29
N ALA A 437 -54.45 -12.98 2.70
CA ALA A 437 -55.50 -12.36 3.51
C ALA A 437 -56.84 -12.23 2.79
N ALA A 438 -56.83 -12.00 1.47
CA ALA A 438 -58.04 -11.98 0.66
C ALA A 438 -58.64 -13.39 0.52
N GLU A 439 -57.82 -14.43 0.39
CA GLU A 439 -58.29 -15.85 0.31
C GLU A 439 -58.86 -16.32 1.67
N GLU A 440 -58.23 -15.98 2.79
CA GLU A 440 -58.72 -16.26 4.14
C GLU A 440 -60.06 -15.54 4.40
N ALA A 441 -60.17 -14.26 3.99
CA ALA A 441 -61.42 -13.53 4.09
C ALA A 441 -62.56 -14.13 3.25
N HIS A 442 -62.23 -14.60 2.06
CA HIS A 442 -63.16 -15.30 1.17
C HIS A 442 -63.65 -16.63 1.77
N LEU A 443 -62.75 -17.43 2.32
CA LEU A 443 -63.06 -18.69 3.01
C LEU A 443 -63.93 -18.47 4.28
N ALA A 444 -63.64 -17.40 5.03
CA ALA A 444 -64.43 -17.02 6.21
C ALA A 444 -65.86 -16.55 5.88
N LEU A 445 -66.10 -15.97 4.72
CA LEU A 445 -67.41 -15.57 4.23
C LEU A 445 -68.26 -16.75 3.74
N TYR A 446 -67.66 -17.74 3.12
CA TYR A 446 -68.38 -18.93 2.60
C TYR A 446 -68.49 -20.05 3.63
N GLY A 447 -67.67 -20.11 4.70
CA GLY A 447 -67.74 -21.13 5.75
C GLY A 447 -68.83 -20.88 6.81
N ARG A 448 -69.61 -19.79 6.78
CA ARG A 448 -70.75 -19.50 7.67
C ARG A 448 -72.13 -19.82 7.08
N GLY A 449 -72.16 -20.54 5.98
CA GLY A 449 -73.40 -20.79 5.26
C GLY A 449 -73.83 -22.35 5.19
N GLN A 450 -73.44 -23.14 6.24
CA GLN A 450 -74.06 -24.48 6.43
C GLN A 450 -74.53 -24.67 7.85
#